data_9a1728382b21da015f61ac5ed0ebcb09
#
_entry.id   9a1728382b21da015f61ac5ed0ebcb09
#
_cell.length_a   1.000
_cell.length_b   1.000
_cell.length_c   1.000
_cell.angle_alpha   90.00
_cell.angle_beta   90.00
_cell.angle_gamma   90.00
#
_symmetry.space_group_name_H-M   'P 1'
#
loop_
_entity.id
_entity.type
_entity.pdbx_description
1 polymer ?
#
loop_
_entity_poly.entity_id
_entity_poly.type
_entity_poly.pdbx_seq_one_letter_code
_entity_poly.pdbx_strand_id
1 'polypeptide(L)'
;MAPGPSRPPPPSASRGSGLRQRRLLSDPAAAGNDAGAPTAPALGGKGEPYSRPRDARLGSTDKELKAGAAATGSSPTALGIPWQREPGVEVMDPEWRNHARELVRHEELGRWDALVVMSGDGLMHEVVNGLMERPDWETAIRMPLCSLPAGSANALAASVNHYSGYQQVTNEELLINCTLLLCRRLLSPMNLLSLHTASGLHLFSVLSLAWGFVADVDLESEKYRRLGEIRFTFGTFLRLISLRTYQGRLAYLPVGGAASRMPTSPALGQGGPANTLLVPLDQPVPDHWTVVPEEDFVLVLALLHSHLGSNMFIAPMGRCAAGVMHLFYVRAGVSRTMLLRLFLAMEKGRHMEYDCPHLVYVPVVAFRLEPKDRRGMFAVDGELMVSEPVQGQVHPDCCWMVSGCVEPSSSQGPRQMPPQPL
;
A
#
# COMPACT_ATOMS: atom_id res chain seq x y z
N MET A 1 34.90 66.65 13.80
CA MET A 1 33.49 66.70 14.16
C MET A 1 32.68 66.23 12.95
N ALA A 2 32.23 64.99 12.95
CA ALA A 2 31.35 64.40 11.95
C ALA A 2 30.05 63.98 12.66
N PRO A 3 28.83 64.25 12.11
CA PRO A 3 27.61 63.86 12.76
C PRO A 3 27.29 62.40 12.48
N GLY A 4 26.75 61.72 13.50
CA GLY A 4 26.38 60.30 13.47
C GLY A 4 25.07 60.04 12.65
N PRO A 5 24.84 58.76 12.33
CA PRO A 5 23.71 58.37 11.49
C PRO A 5 22.38 58.29 12.24
N SER A 6 21.31 58.83 11.62
CA SER A 6 19.94 58.86 12.07
C SER A 6 19.27 57.44 12.01
N ARG A 7 18.44 57.15 13.02
CA ARG A 7 17.58 55.98 13.15
C ARG A 7 16.47 55.97 12.10
N PRO A 8 16.10 54.79 11.58
CA PRO A 8 14.92 54.63 10.74
C PRO A 8 13.63 54.57 11.57
N PRO A 9 12.48 54.96 11.00
CA PRO A 9 11.17 54.98 11.67
C PRO A 9 10.54 53.58 11.78
N PRO A 10 9.55 53.40 12.67
CA PRO A 10 8.90 52.10 12.87
C PRO A 10 7.93 51.76 11.73
N PRO A 11 7.68 50.46 11.47
CA PRO A 11 6.77 50.05 10.42
C PRO A 11 5.31 50.22 10.84
N SER A 12 4.50 50.78 9.92
CA SER A 12 3.06 50.96 10.01
C SER A 12 2.32 49.61 9.95
N ALA A 13 1.35 49.46 10.83
CA ALA A 13 0.41 48.35 10.85
C ALA A 13 -0.47 48.36 9.58
N SER A 14 -0.40 47.31 8.77
CA SER A 14 -1.38 47.01 7.73
C SER A 14 -2.28 45.84 8.19
N ARG A 15 -3.56 46.13 8.07
CA ARG A 15 -4.71 45.31 8.45
C ARG A 15 -4.72 43.97 7.72
N GLY A 16 -5.07 42.94 8.47
CA GLY A 16 -5.29 41.59 7.96
C GLY A 16 -6.46 41.50 7.00
N SER A 17 -6.25 40.73 5.94
CA SER A 17 -7.32 40.15 5.13
C SER A 17 -7.32 38.65 5.36
N GLY A 18 -8.33 38.18 6.12
CA GLY A 18 -8.55 36.78 6.40
C GLY A 18 -8.94 36.02 5.13
N LEU A 19 -8.18 35.05 4.79
CA LEU A 19 -8.55 34.00 3.84
C LEU A 19 -9.46 33.00 4.55
N ARG A 20 -10.75 33.09 4.23
CA ARG A 20 -11.78 32.13 4.65
C ARG A 20 -11.51 30.79 3.94
N GLN A 21 -11.28 29.74 4.73
CA GLN A 21 -11.45 28.35 4.33
C GLN A 21 -12.92 28.15 3.89
N ARG A 22 -13.14 27.85 2.62
CA ARG A 22 -14.45 27.38 2.14
C ARG A 22 -14.63 25.92 2.49
N ARG A 23 -15.43 25.65 3.51
CA ARG A 23 -16.15 24.39 3.67
C ARG A 23 -17.17 24.30 2.53
N LEU A 24 -17.09 23.25 1.73
CA LEU A 24 -18.20 22.83 0.87
C LEU A 24 -19.20 22.07 1.73
N LEU A 25 -20.21 22.77 2.21
CA LEU A 25 -21.45 22.19 2.70
C LEU A 25 -22.38 22.05 1.49
N SER A 26 -22.93 20.87 1.27
CA SER A 26 -24.03 20.61 0.38
C SER A 26 -25.31 21.13 1.02
N ASP A 27 -25.97 22.08 0.39
CA ASP A 27 -27.34 22.46 0.70
C ASP A 27 -28.34 21.77 -0.23
N PRO A 28 -29.46 21.29 0.29
CA PRO A 28 -30.59 20.80 -0.50
C PRO A 28 -31.66 21.89 -0.61
N ALA A 29 -32.38 21.83 -1.74
CA ALA A 29 -33.66 22.46 -2.01
C ALA A 29 -33.70 23.76 -2.84
N ALA A 30 -34.27 23.62 -4.01
CA ALA A 30 -35.30 24.52 -4.52
C ALA A 30 -36.19 23.75 -5.50
N ALA A 31 -37.46 23.87 -5.20
CA ALA A 31 -38.63 23.28 -5.84
C ALA A 31 -38.99 23.96 -7.17
N GLY A 32 -39.76 23.22 -7.99
CA GLY A 32 -40.71 23.91 -8.86
C GLY A 32 -41.03 23.20 -10.17
N ASN A 33 -42.18 22.54 -10.18
CA ASN A 33 -43.24 22.49 -11.19
C ASN A 33 -43.12 21.67 -12.49
N ASP A 34 -43.99 20.67 -12.50
CA ASP A 34 -45.11 20.34 -13.39
C ASP A 34 -44.83 19.61 -14.72
N ALA A 35 -45.36 18.42 -14.80
CA ALA A 35 -46.44 17.97 -15.67
C ALA A 35 -46.38 16.47 -16.01
N GLY A 36 -47.46 15.73 -15.70
CA GLY A 36 -47.91 14.64 -16.52
C GLY A 36 -47.61 13.21 -16.06
N ALA A 37 -48.53 12.63 -15.27
CA ALA A 37 -48.67 11.19 -15.10
C ALA A 37 -49.25 10.52 -16.32
N PRO A 38 -49.06 9.20 -16.49
CA PRO A 38 -50.20 8.34 -16.26
C PRO A 38 -49.93 7.08 -15.39
N THR A 39 -50.95 6.72 -14.69
CA THR A 39 -51.25 5.63 -13.77
C THR A 39 -50.85 4.23 -14.22
N ALA A 40 -50.31 3.45 -13.26
CA ALA A 40 -50.26 1.98 -13.32
C ALA A 40 -50.86 1.37 -12.05
N PRO A 41 -51.39 0.16 -12.06
CA PRO A 41 -52.26 -0.36 -11.02
C PRO A 41 -51.49 -1.00 -9.86
N ALA A 42 -52.11 -0.86 -8.69
CA ALA A 42 -51.68 -1.46 -7.46
C ALA A 42 -51.87 -3.00 -7.44
N LEU A 43 -50.84 -3.71 -6.97
CA LEU A 43 -50.99 -5.02 -6.36
C LEU A 43 -50.40 -4.99 -4.97
N GLY A 44 -51.30 -5.22 -4.00
CA GLY A 44 -50.96 -5.27 -2.59
C GLY A 44 -50.25 -6.56 -2.22
N GLY A 45 -49.27 -6.45 -1.38
CA GLY A 45 -48.61 -7.53 -0.68
C GLY A 45 -48.14 -7.04 0.68
N LYS A 46 -48.82 -7.48 1.72
CA LYS A 46 -48.49 -7.23 3.14
C LYS A 46 -47.17 -7.94 3.45
N GLY A 47 -46.12 -7.20 3.76
CA GLY A 47 -44.85 -7.70 4.29
C GLY A 47 -44.85 -7.55 5.82
N GLU A 48 -44.77 -8.65 6.52
CA GLU A 48 -44.54 -8.72 7.95
C GLU A 48 -43.12 -8.27 8.34
N PRO A 49 -42.90 -7.78 9.58
CA PRO A 49 -41.60 -7.29 10.02
C PRO A 49 -40.65 -8.47 10.31
N TYR A 50 -39.46 -8.38 9.74
CA TYR A 50 -38.34 -9.33 9.94
C TYR A 50 -37.86 -9.30 11.40
N SER A 51 -38.20 -10.37 12.17
CA SER A 51 -37.71 -10.60 13.52
C SER A 51 -36.29 -11.17 13.49
N ARG A 52 -35.40 -10.55 14.27
CA ARG A 52 -34.03 -11.04 14.53
C ARG A 52 -34.08 -12.44 15.14
N PRO A 53 -33.24 -13.40 14.68
CA PRO A 53 -33.03 -14.65 15.42
C PRO A 53 -32.18 -14.37 16.66
N ARG A 54 -32.71 -14.79 17.82
CA ARG A 54 -31.99 -14.87 19.10
C ARG A 54 -31.13 -16.13 19.10
N ASP A 55 -29.94 -15.98 19.66
CA ASP A 55 -29.11 -16.98 20.34
C ASP A 55 -29.09 -18.40 19.75
N ALA A 56 -28.13 -18.68 18.87
CA ALA A 56 -27.65 -20.03 18.67
C ALA A 56 -26.37 -20.25 19.48
N ARG A 57 -26.47 -20.93 20.62
CA ARG A 57 -25.34 -21.46 21.38
C ARG A 57 -24.63 -22.48 20.50
N LEU A 58 -23.37 -22.21 20.13
CA LEU A 58 -22.47 -23.19 19.54
C LEU A 58 -22.03 -24.19 20.61
N GLY A 59 -22.60 -25.39 20.50
CA GLY A 59 -22.19 -26.54 21.31
C GLY A 59 -20.80 -27.03 20.93
N SER A 60 -20.04 -27.40 21.93
CA SER A 60 -18.69 -27.95 21.87
C SER A 60 -18.60 -29.16 20.94
N THR A 61 -17.74 -29.05 19.90
CA THR A 61 -17.24 -30.18 19.12
C THR A 61 -15.71 -30.21 19.16
N ASP A 62 -15.16 -30.35 20.36
CA ASP A 62 -13.70 -30.45 20.60
C ASP A 62 -13.12 -31.84 20.35
N LYS A 63 -13.84 -32.75 19.71
CA LYS A 63 -13.37 -34.17 19.60
C LYS A 63 -12.94 -34.63 18.20
N GLU A 64 -13.18 -33.90 17.13
CA GLU A 64 -12.86 -34.43 15.77
C GLU A 64 -11.66 -33.79 15.07
N LEU A 65 -10.99 -32.82 15.67
CA LEU A 65 -9.81 -32.16 15.06
C LEU A 65 -8.45 -32.75 15.48
N LYS A 66 -8.42 -33.85 16.24
CA LYS A 66 -7.17 -34.50 16.72
C LYS A 66 -6.68 -35.68 15.91
N ALA A 67 -7.33 -36.08 14.84
CA ALA A 67 -6.97 -37.28 14.06
C ALA A 67 -6.54 -36.98 12.63
N GLY A 68 -5.52 -36.15 12.44
CA GLY A 68 -5.02 -35.81 11.09
C GLY A 68 -3.58 -35.31 11.01
N ALA A 69 -2.84 -35.40 12.10
CA ALA A 69 -1.44 -34.88 12.12
C ALA A 69 -0.44 -35.98 12.50
N ALA A 70 -0.33 -36.99 11.65
CA ALA A 70 0.79 -37.93 11.71
C ALA A 70 1.15 -38.34 10.29
N ALA A 71 2.23 -37.83 9.77
CA ALA A 71 3.13 -38.22 8.71
C ALA A 71 3.43 -37.09 7.73
N THR A 72 4.55 -36.46 7.88
CA THR A 72 5.71 -36.45 6.98
C THR A 72 6.64 -35.30 7.35
N GLY A 73 7.93 -35.63 7.35
CA GLY A 73 8.99 -34.88 7.97
C GLY A 73 9.31 -33.50 7.40
N SER A 74 10.00 -32.75 8.26
CA SER A 74 10.78 -31.53 8.03
C SER A 74 10.06 -30.38 7.31
N SER A 75 9.35 -29.59 8.09
CA SER A 75 8.86 -28.27 7.69
C SER A 75 9.90 -27.19 7.90
N PRO A 76 10.03 -26.23 6.97
CA PRO A 76 10.73 -24.99 7.23
C PRO A 76 9.91 -24.12 8.17
N THR A 77 10.59 -23.43 9.03
CA THR A 77 10.22 -22.62 10.16
C THR A 77 9.18 -21.53 9.88
N ALA A 78 7.91 -21.90 9.84
CA ALA A 78 6.85 -20.96 10.20
C ALA A 78 6.75 -21.00 11.73
N LEU A 79 7.13 -19.93 12.40
CA LEU A 79 6.98 -19.77 13.84
C LEU A 79 5.49 -19.70 14.18
N GLY A 80 4.90 -20.84 14.55
CA GLY A 80 3.59 -20.86 15.18
C GLY A 80 3.71 -20.28 16.58
N ILE A 81 3.24 -19.07 16.79
CA ILE A 81 3.13 -18.50 18.14
C ILE A 81 1.83 -19.02 18.75
N PRO A 82 1.88 -19.72 19.89
CA PRO A 82 0.67 -20.10 20.58
C PRO A 82 -0.02 -18.82 21.11
N TRP A 83 -1.25 -18.60 20.71
CA TRP A 83 -2.06 -17.55 21.29
C TRP A 83 -2.33 -17.92 22.74
N GLN A 84 -1.89 -17.08 23.66
CA GLN A 84 -1.82 -17.42 25.08
C GLN A 84 -3.11 -17.14 25.86
N ARG A 85 -4.12 -16.57 25.21
CA ARG A 85 -5.36 -16.12 25.85
C ARG A 85 -6.58 -16.78 25.26
N GLU A 86 -7.69 -16.79 26.03
CA GLU A 86 -9.00 -17.11 25.48
C GLU A 86 -9.34 -16.12 24.35
N PRO A 87 -9.89 -16.58 23.21
CA PRO A 87 -10.15 -15.70 22.08
C PRO A 87 -11.20 -14.65 22.44
N GLY A 88 -10.73 -13.44 22.71
CA GLY A 88 -11.54 -12.23 22.80
C GLY A 88 -11.32 -11.38 21.56
N VAL A 89 -12.38 -10.84 20.98
CA VAL A 89 -12.32 -9.89 19.88
C VAL A 89 -12.95 -8.59 20.35
N GLU A 90 -12.17 -7.52 20.29
CA GLU A 90 -12.68 -6.16 20.43
C GLU A 90 -12.66 -5.49 19.07
N VAL A 91 -13.77 -4.90 18.66
CA VAL A 91 -13.91 -4.22 17.36
C VAL A 91 -13.82 -2.73 17.59
N MET A 92 -12.81 -2.11 16.97
CA MET A 92 -12.67 -0.66 16.89
C MET A 92 -13.07 -0.21 15.48
N ASP A 93 -14.06 0.70 15.38
CA ASP A 93 -14.55 1.22 14.12
C ASP A 93 -13.99 2.64 13.89
N PRO A 94 -13.08 2.85 12.93
CA PRO A 94 -12.56 4.17 12.63
C PRO A 94 -13.65 5.06 12.01
N GLU A 95 -13.93 6.19 12.65
CA GLU A 95 -15.03 7.11 12.27
C GLU A 95 -14.58 8.19 11.27
N TRP A 96 -13.27 8.53 11.24
CA TRP A 96 -12.70 9.56 10.36
C TRP A 96 -11.32 9.15 9.84
N ARG A 97 -10.81 9.88 8.89
CA ARG A 97 -9.47 9.68 8.32
C ARG A 97 -8.40 9.83 9.41
N ASN A 98 -7.42 8.93 9.45
CA ASN A 98 -6.37 8.80 10.45
C ASN A 98 -6.86 8.38 11.86
N HIS A 99 -8.13 8.01 12.04
CA HIS A 99 -8.61 7.55 13.34
C HIS A 99 -7.96 6.24 13.77
N ALA A 100 -7.75 5.29 12.85
CA ALA A 100 -7.05 4.04 13.17
C ALA A 100 -5.59 4.31 13.60
N ARG A 101 -4.92 5.30 13.02
CA ARG A 101 -3.58 5.74 13.41
C ARG A 101 -3.56 6.28 14.85
N GLU A 102 -4.57 7.09 15.22
CA GLU A 102 -4.73 7.60 16.58
C GLU A 102 -5.04 6.49 17.57
N LEU A 103 -5.96 5.57 17.22
CA LEU A 103 -6.34 4.44 18.08
C LEU A 103 -5.12 3.57 18.44
N VAL A 104 -4.39 3.05 17.46
CA VAL A 104 -3.25 2.15 17.73
C VAL A 104 -2.08 2.85 18.42
N ARG A 105 -1.95 4.18 18.23
CA ARG A 105 -0.93 4.99 18.89
C ARG A 105 -1.10 5.03 20.40
N HIS A 106 -2.35 4.99 20.90
CA HIS A 106 -2.70 5.12 22.31
C HIS A 106 -3.12 3.79 22.96
N GLU A 107 -3.33 2.73 22.17
CA GLU A 107 -3.81 1.44 22.66
C GLU A 107 -2.76 0.69 23.49
N GLU A 108 -3.22 -0.05 24.51
CA GLU A 108 -2.40 -1.00 25.27
C GLU A 108 -2.19 -2.30 24.47
N LEU A 109 -1.21 -2.29 23.55
CA LEU A 109 -0.96 -3.43 22.64
C LEU A 109 -0.66 -4.74 23.40
N GLY A 110 -0.11 -4.68 24.61
CA GLY A 110 0.18 -5.86 25.43
C GLY A 110 -1.07 -6.68 25.81
N ARG A 111 -2.29 -6.18 25.58
CA ARG A 111 -3.55 -6.89 25.79
C ARG A 111 -3.92 -7.80 24.62
N TRP A 112 -3.32 -7.60 23.45
CA TRP A 112 -3.71 -8.23 22.19
C TRP A 112 -2.62 -9.17 21.67
N ASP A 113 -3.04 -10.20 20.96
CA ASP A 113 -2.16 -11.14 20.28
C ASP A 113 -1.91 -10.75 18.82
N ALA A 114 -2.84 -10.00 18.21
CA ALA A 114 -2.74 -9.50 16.85
C ALA A 114 -3.68 -8.33 16.62
N LEU A 115 -3.37 -7.50 15.62
CA LEU A 115 -4.26 -6.48 15.06
C LEU A 115 -4.82 -6.98 13.72
N VAL A 116 -6.14 -7.13 13.64
CA VAL A 116 -6.84 -7.55 12.43
C VAL A 116 -7.46 -6.33 11.76
N VAL A 117 -6.97 -5.98 10.59
CA VAL A 117 -7.46 -4.85 9.81
C VAL A 117 -8.41 -5.35 8.73
N MET A 118 -9.71 -5.14 8.93
CA MET A 118 -10.76 -5.51 7.98
C MET A 118 -11.16 -4.29 7.16
N SER A 119 -10.41 -3.99 6.10
CA SER A 119 -10.60 -2.83 5.23
C SER A 119 -9.76 -2.96 3.94
N GLY A 120 -9.56 -1.85 3.23
CA GLY A 120 -8.56 -1.74 2.17
C GLY A 120 -7.17 -1.39 2.71
N ASP A 121 -6.22 -1.24 1.80
CA ASP A 121 -4.79 -1.01 2.08
C ASP A 121 -4.53 0.30 2.86
N GLY A 122 -5.34 1.35 2.62
CA GLY A 122 -5.21 2.64 3.30
C GLY A 122 -5.38 2.56 4.82
N LEU A 123 -6.28 1.69 5.34
CA LEU A 123 -6.41 1.53 6.78
C LEU A 123 -5.20 0.81 7.39
N MET A 124 -4.62 -0.14 6.68
CA MET A 124 -3.35 -0.77 7.08
C MET A 124 -2.21 0.24 7.12
N HIS A 125 -2.17 1.16 6.16
CA HIS A 125 -1.24 2.29 6.16
C HIS A 125 -1.39 3.16 7.42
N GLU A 126 -2.63 3.50 7.83
CA GLU A 126 -2.89 4.24 9.06
C GLU A 126 -2.39 3.47 10.30
N VAL A 127 -2.72 2.19 10.40
CA VAL A 127 -2.32 1.32 11.52
C VAL A 127 -0.80 1.26 11.66
N VAL A 128 -0.08 0.99 10.57
CA VAL A 128 1.38 0.88 10.60
C VAL A 128 2.03 2.22 10.98
N ASN A 129 1.57 3.34 10.41
CA ASN A 129 2.10 4.65 10.78
C ASN A 129 1.79 5.01 12.23
N GLY A 130 0.62 4.62 12.76
CA GLY A 130 0.28 4.79 14.17
C GLY A 130 1.19 3.98 15.10
N LEU A 131 1.52 2.74 14.74
CA LEU A 131 2.48 1.92 15.49
C LEU A 131 3.89 2.52 15.47
N MET A 132 4.33 3.04 14.32
CA MET A 132 5.66 3.63 14.14
C MET A 132 5.83 4.99 14.85
N GLU A 133 4.75 5.69 15.17
CA GLU A 133 4.77 6.95 15.93
C GLU A 133 4.82 6.75 17.44
N ARG A 134 4.69 5.55 17.93
CA ARG A 134 4.74 5.25 19.35
C ARG A 134 6.15 5.42 19.92
N PRO A 135 6.30 5.80 21.20
CA PRO A 135 7.61 5.80 21.86
C PRO A 135 8.24 4.40 21.93
N ASP A 136 7.40 3.35 21.99
CA ASP A 136 7.76 1.92 22.01
C ASP A 136 7.66 1.24 20.64
N TRP A 137 7.81 1.99 19.55
CA TRP A 137 7.58 1.55 18.18
C TRP A 137 8.32 0.24 17.82
N GLU A 138 9.52 0.01 18.34
CA GLU A 138 10.31 -1.20 18.08
C GLU A 138 9.57 -2.48 18.53
N THR A 139 8.86 -2.39 19.64
CA THR A 139 8.01 -3.47 20.16
C THR A 139 6.65 -3.46 19.48
N ALA A 140 6.06 -2.29 19.32
CA ALA A 140 4.72 -2.12 18.75
C ALA A 140 4.63 -2.63 17.31
N ILE A 141 5.62 -2.35 16.45
CA ILE A 141 5.63 -2.81 15.07
C ILE A 141 5.80 -4.34 14.93
N ARG A 142 6.22 -5.02 15.99
CA ARG A 142 6.29 -6.48 16.07
C ARG A 142 4.94 -7.12 16.38
N MET A 143 3.89 -6.34 16.69
CA MET A 143 2.53 -6.83 16.81
C MET A 143 2.11 -7.50 15.49
N PRO A 144 1.63 -8.77 15.53
CA PRO A 144 1.16 -9.44 14.33
C PRO A 144 0.02 -8.67 13.66
N LEU A 145 0.16 -8.39 12.38
CA LEU A 145 -0.84 -7.71 11.56
C LEU A 145 -1.56 -8.74 10.69
N CYS A 146 -2.87 -8.60 10.53
CA CYS A 146 -3.67 -9.40 9.60
C CYS A 146 -4.48 -8.48 8.71
N SER A 147 -4.42 -8.69 7.39
CA SER A 147 -5.25 -7.98 6.43
C SER A 147 -6.42 -8.86 6.00
N LEU A 148 -7.65 -8.43 6.31
CA LEU A 148 -8.88 -9.01 5.77
C LEU A 148 -9.46 -8.07 4.70
N PRO A 149 -9.63 -8.54 3.45
CA PRO A 149 -10.01 -7.68 2.34
C PRO A 149 -11.46 -7.23 2.44
N ALA A 150 -11.68 -5.93 2.62
CA ALA A 150 -12.99 -5.29 2.60
C ALA A 150 -12.97 -3.93 1.88
N GLY A 151 -11.86 -3.57 1.25
CA GLY A 151 -11.69 -2.36 0.46
C GLY A 151 -11.86 -2.57 -1.03
N SER A 152 -11.45 -1.57 -1.82
CA SER A 152 -11.57 -1.62 -3.29
C SER A 152 -10.37 -2.26 -3.98
N ALA A 153 -9.16 -2.14 -3.45
CA ALA A 153 -7.93 -2.67 -4.09
C ALA A 153 -7.47 -3.98 -3.44
N ASN A 154 -7.40 -4.03 -2.12
CA ASN A 154 -7.03 -5.21 -1.33
C ASN A 154 -5.70 -5.87 -1.78
N ALA A 155 -4.73 -5.03 -2.15
CA ALA A 155 -3.48 -5.47 -2.76
C ALA A 155 -2.60 -6.28 -1.79
N LEU A 156 -2.54 -5.84 -0.53
CA LEU A 156 -1.78 -6.56 0.50
C LEU A 156 -2.39 -7.94 0.78
N ALA A 157 -3.72 -8.03 0.92
CA ALA A 157 -4.42 -9.30 1.10
C ALA A 157 -4.19 -10.26 -0.07
N ALA A 158 -4.26 -9.75 -1.32
CA ALA A 158 -3.96 -10.54 -2.52
C ALA A 158 -2.51 -11.02 -2.57
N SER A 159 -1.56 -10.18 -2.14
CA SER A 159 -0.15 -10.56 -2.05
C SER A 159 0.09 -11.66 -1.01
N VAL A 160 -0.52 -11.53 0.17
CA VAL A 160 -0.48 -12.56 1.23
C VAL A 160 -1.09 -13.87 0.75
N ASN A 161 -2.24 -13.82 0.06
CA ASN A 161 -2.87 -14.98 -0.55
C ASN A 161 -1.92 -15.70 -1.53
N HIS A 162 -1.28 -14.93 -2.42
CA HIS A 162 -0.31 -15.45 -3.38
C HIS A 162 0.90 -16.10 -2.70
N TYR A 163 1.51 -15.44 -1.70
CA TYR A 163 2.67 -15.96 -0.98
C TYR A 163 2.34 -17.23 -0.18
N SER A 164 1.09 -17.39 0.21
CA SER A 164 0.59 -18.58 0.91
C SER A 164 0.29 -19.76 -0.03
N GLY A 165 0.58 -19.62 -1.33
CA GLY A 165 0.41 -20.65 -2.34
C GLY A 165 -1.02 -20.85 -2.83
N TYR A 166 -1.93 -19.93 -2.50
CA TYR A 166 -3.29 -19.97 -3.03
C TYR A 166 -3.35 -19.39 -4.44
N GLN A 167 -4.35 -19.83 -5.20
CA GLN A 167 -4.63 -19.26 -6.51
C GLN A 167 -5.07 -17.79 -6.38
N GLN A 168 -4.86 -17.03 -7.46
CA GLN A 168 -5.36 -15.67 -7.54
C GLN A 168 -6.89 -15.67 -7.55
N VAL A 169 -7.46 -15.06 -6.54
CA VAL A 169 -8.91 -14.91 -6.32
C VAL A 169 -9.21 -13.50 -5.86
N THR A 170 -10.48 -13.10 -5.95
CA THR A 170 -10.95 -11.77 -5.55
C THR A 170 -12.16 -11.88 -4.63
N ASN A 171 -12.58 -10.76 -4.05
CA ASN A 171 -13.82 -10.62 -3.28
C ASN A 171 -13.96 -11.66 -2.15
N GLU A 172 -15.07 -12.41 -2.14
CA GLU A 172 -15.41 -13.36 -1.07
C GLU A 172 -14.40 -14.50 -0.92
N GLU A 173 -13.90 -15.03 -2.04
CA GLU A 173 -12.89 -16.10 -2.00
C GLU A 173 -11.58 -15.63 -1.38
N LEU A 174 -11.16 -14.40 -1.67
CA LEU A 174 -9.99 -13.79 -1.06
C LEU A 174 -10.19 -13.62 0.45
N LEU A 175 -11.38 -13.16 0.87
CA LEU A 175 -11.72 -13.02 2.30
C LEU A 175 -11.69 -14.37 3.02
N ILE A 176 -12.24 -15.43 2.40
CA ILE A 176 -12.21 -16.79 2.96
C ILE A 176 -10.78 -17.27 3.14
N ASN A 177 -9.92 -17.11 2.12
CA ASN A 177 -8.53 -17.52 2.20
C ASN A 177 -7.76 -16.76 3.29
N CYS A 178 -7.91 -15.43 3.39
CA CYS A 178 -7.29 -14.63 4.44
C CYS A 178 -7.79 -15.01 5.84
N THR A 179 -9.08 -15.32 5.98
CA THR A 179 -9.65 -15.80 7.24
C THR A 179 -9.09 -17.18 7.64
N LEU A 180 -8.92 -18.08 6.68
CA LEU A 180 -8.27 -19.37 6.93
C LEU A 180 -6.80 -19.22 7.36
N LEU A 181 -6.07 -18.25 6.76
CA LEU A 181 -4.71 -17.92 7.19
C LEU A 181 -4.67 -17.40 8.63
N LEU A 182 -5.62 -16.53 9.00
CA LEU A 182 -5.76 -16.05 10.37
C LEU A 182 -5.99 -17.21 11.34
N CYS A 183 -6.88 -18.16 11.00
CA CYS A 183 -7.14 -19.36 11.81
C CYS A 183 -5.89 -20.26 11.96
N ARG A 184 -5.02 -20.30 10.95
CA ARG A 184 -3.75 -21.07 11.00
C ARG A 184 -2.70 -20.40 11.89
N ARG A 185 -2.81 -19.11 12.16
CA ARG A 185 -1.91 -18.36 13.06
C ARG A 185 -0.44 -18.42 12.65
N LEU A 186 -0.17 -18.52 11.36
CA LEU A 186 1.19 -18.50 10.83
C LEU A 186 1.63 -17.06 10.60
N LEU A 187 2.84 -16.75 11.00
CA LEU A 187 3.42 -15.42 10.85
C LEU A 187 4.61 -15.46 9.91
N SER A 188 4.71 -14.45 9.06
CA SER A 188 5.87 -14.21 8.22
C SER A 188 6.38 -12.80 8.43
N PRO A 189 7.70 -12.57 8.40
CA PRO A 189 8.24 -11.22 8.41
C PRO A 189 7.84 -10.49 7.13
N MET A 190 7.67 -9.17 7.22
CA MET A 190 7.30 -8.31 6.11
C MET A 190 8.19 -7.07 6.08
N ASN A 191 8.51 -6.62 4.87
CA ASN A 191 9.27 -5.40 4.63
C ASN A 191 8.41 -4.15 4.90
N LEU A 192 9.06 -3.06 5.34
CA LEU A 192 8.51 -1.72 5.31
C LEU A 192 9.35 -0.82 4.41
N LEU A 193 8.72 0.16 3.81
CA LEU A 193 9.37 1.24 3.07
C LEU A 193 9.28 2.52 3.87
N SER A 194 10.41 3.08 4.31
CA SER A 194 10.43 4.44 4.84
C SER A 194 10.45 5.44 3.68
N LEU A 195 9.66 6.48 3.79
CA LEU A 195 9.57 7.57 2.82
C LEU A 195 9.86 8.91 3.48
N HIS A 196 10.70 9.70 2.82
CA HIS A 196 11.09 11.04 3.24
C HIS A 196 10.85 12.01 2.11
N THR A 197 10.15 13.11 2.38
CA THR A 197 9.83 14.14 1.39
C THR A 197 10.62 15.43 1.65
N ALA A 198 10.67 16.29 0.65
CA ALA A 198 11.35 17.60 0.76
C ALA A 198 10.66 18.53 1.77
N SER A 199 9.37 18.36 2.04
CA SER A 199 8.65 19.10 3.10
C SER A 199 8.97 18.62 4.51
N GLY A 200 9.78 17.57 4.65
CA GLY A 200 10.14 16.97 5.95
C GLY A 200 9.12 15.95 6.45
N LEU A 201 8.16 15.54 5.63
CA LEU A 201 7.25 14.46 5.99
C LEU A 201 8.01 13.14 5.98
N HIS A 202 7.86 12.38 7.06
CA HIS A 202 8.35 11.02 7.22
C HIS A 202 7.17 10.08 7.44
N LEU A 203 7.07 9.03 6.65
CA LEU A 203 6.02 8.03 6.76
C LEU A 203 6.51 6.64 6.30
N PHE A 204 5.75 5.62 6.65
CA PHE A 204 6.02 4.24 6.30
C PHE A 204 4.94 3.72 5.35
N SER A 205 5.38 3.05 4.29
CA SER A 205 4.51 2.35 3.36
C SER A 205 4.65 0.85 3.53
N VAL A 206 3.53 0.15 3.45
CA VAL A 206 3.44 -1.32 3.51
C VAL A 206 3.25 -1.94 2.14
N LEU A 207 2.93 -1.15 1.13
CA LEU A 207 2.56 -1.66 -0.18
C LEU A 207 3.32 -0.99 -1.32
N SER A 208 3.14 0.31 -1.54
CA SER A 208 3.70 0.98 -2.73
C SER A 208 3.73 2.49 -2.66
N LEU A 209 4.64 3.08 -3.46
CA LEU A 209 4.55 4.46 -3.90
C LEU A 209 4.37 4.46 -5.41
N ALA A 210 3.31 5.10 -5.89
CA ALA A 210 3.04 5.32 -7.31
C ALA A 210 3.08 6.81 -7.66
N TRP A 211 3.59 7.14 -8.85
CA TRP A 211 3.61 8.49 -9.41
C TRP A 211 3.18 8.49 -10.87
N GLY A 212 2.48 9.54 -11.27
CA GLY A 212 2.03 9.73 -12.63
C GLY A 212 0.75 8.96 -12.94
N PHE A 213 0.71 8.18 -14.03
CA PHE A 213 -0.51 7.54 -14.54
C PHE A 213 -1.31 6.77 -13.47
N VAL A 214 -0.64 5.98 -12.63
CA VAL A 214 -1.31 5.16 -11.60
C VAL A 214 -1.94 6.04 -10.53
N ALA A 215 -1.21 7.03 -10.01
CA ALA A 215 -1.73 7.96 -9.00
C ALA A 215 -2.88 8.81 -9.55
N ASP A 216 -2.81 9.20 -10.82
CA ASP A 216 -3.89 9.94 -11.47
C ASP A 216 -5.14 9.08 -11.66
N VAL A 217 -5.01 7.77 -11.95
CA VAL A 217 -6.13 6.82 -12.00
C VAL A 217 -6.77 6.70 -10.63
N ASP A 218 -6.00 6.58 -9.58
CA ASP A 218 -6.48 6.56 -8.20
C ASP A 218 -7.30 7.81 -7.89
N LEU A 219 -6.74 9.00 -8.13
CA LEU A 219 -7.39 10.28 -7.90
C LEU A 219 -8.71 10.44 -8.69
N GLU A 220 -8.69 10.12 -9.97
CA GLU A 220 -9.86 10.28 -10.84
C GLU A 220 -10.93 9.23 -10.53
N SER A 221 -10.54 8.03 -10.13
CA SER A 221 -11.46 6.94 -9.78
C SER A 221 -12.19 7.14 -8.45
N GLU A 222 -11.67 7.99 -7.53
CA GLU A 222 -12.34 8.28 -6.25
C GLU A 222 -13.78 8.77 -6.42
N LYS A 223 -14.07 9.51 -7.48
CA LYS A 223 -15.44 9.95 -7.83
C LYS A 223 -16.40 8.77 -8.04
N TYR A 224 -15.86 7.62 -8.38
CA TYR A 224 -16.59 6.39 -8.72
C TYR A 224 -16.45 5.31 -7.64
N ARG A 225 -16.09 5.67 -6.40
CA ARG A 225 -15.84 4.75 -5.29
C ARG A 225 -16.98 3.73 -5.07
N ARG A 226 -18.22 4.11 -5.38
CA ARG A 226 -19.40 3.23 -5.29
C ARG A 226 -19.38 2.05 -6.29
N LEU A 227 -18.54 2.11 -7.33
CA LEU A 227 -18.40 1.03 -8.32
C LEU A 227 -17.43 -0.07 -7.90
N GLY A 228 -16.84 0.00 -6.69
CA GLY A 228 -15.86 -0.97 -6.23
C GLY A 228 -14.62 -1.04 -7.14
N GLU A 229 -14.16 -2.24 -7.46
CA GLU A 229 -12.95 -2.46 -8.29
C GLU A 229 -13.08 -1.95 -9.72
N ILE A 230 -14.30 -1.94 -10.30
CA ILE A 230 -14.58 -1.49 -11.67
C ILE A 230 -14.16 -0.04 -11.89
N ARG A 231 -14.14 0.78 -10.84
CA ARG A 231 -13.69 2.18 -10.90
C ARG A 231 -12.27 2.33 -11.47
N PHE A 232 -11.37 1.42 -11.11
CA PHE A 232 -9.98 1.47 -11.59
C PHE A 232 -9.88 1.17 -13.08
N THR A 233 -10.64 0.19 -13.58
CA THR A 233 -10.71 -0.12 -15.02
C THR A 233 -11.26 1.07 -15.83
N PHE A 234 -12.31 1.70 -15.32
CA PHE A 234 -12.89 2.87 -15.95
C PHE A 234 -11.94 4.08 -15.90
N GLY A 235 -11.32 4.34 -14.76
CA GLY A 235 -10.31 5.40 -14.60
C GLY A 235 -9.11 5.18 -15.52
N THR A 236 -8.61 3.95 -15.62
CA THR A 236 -7.53 3.56 -16.54
C THR A 236 -7.90 3.87 -18.00
N PHE A 237 -9.11 3.53 -18.42
CA PHE A 237 -9.56 3.79 -19.77
C PHE A 237 -9.64 5.29 -20.08
N LEU A 238 -10.23 6.09 -19.18
CA LEU A 238 -10.29 7.54 -19.32
C LEU A 238 -8.90 8.15 -19.40
N ARG A 239 -7.98 7.65 -18.57
CA ARG A 239 -6.61 8.16 -18.51
C ARG A 239 -5.78 7.78 -19.73
N LEU A 240 -6.03 6.62 -20.32
CA LEU A 240 -5.42 6.21 -21.60
C LEU A 240 -5.80 7.15 -22.75
N ILE A 241 -7.04 7.65 -22.77
CA ILE A 241 -7.49 8.62 -23.79
C ILE A 241 -6.69 9.93 -23.65
N SER A 242 -6.46 10.39 -22.40
CA SER A 242 -5.73 11.62 -22.08
C SER A 242 -4.35 11.32 -21.49
N LEU A 243 -3.58 10.44 -22.14
CA LEU A 243 -2.25 10.04 -21.67
C LEU A 243 -1.34 11.27 -21.51
N ARG A 244 -0.75 11.41 -20.32
CA ARG A 244 0.18 12.50 -19.97
C ARG A 244 1.56 11.95 -19.70
N THR A 245 2.55 12.81 -19.83
CA THR A 245 3.93 12.59 -19.37
C THR A 245 4.21 13.50 -18.19
N TYR A 246 5.06 13.00 -17.30
CA TYR A 246 5.48 13.66 -16.07
C TYR A 246 6.99 13.80 -16.09
N GLN A 247 7.48 15.01 -15.84
CA GLN A 247 8.90 15.29 -15.83
C GLN A 247 9.48 15.15 -14.43
N GLY A 248 10.57 14.40 -14.31
CA GLY A 248 11.24 14.17 -13.04
C GLY A 248 12.57 13.47 -13.23
N ARG A 249 13.37 13.47 -12.19
CA ARG A 249 14.62 12.71 -12.11
C ARG A 249 14.42 11.51 -11.23
N LEU A 250 14.79 10.32 -11.72
CA LEU A 250 14.73 9.07 -10.98
C LEU A 250 16.13 8.53 -10.75
N ALA A 251 16.45 8.20 -9.52
CA ALA A 251 17.66 7.50 -9.15
C ALA A 251 17.33 6.34 -8.20
N TYR A 252 18.11 5.26 -8.24
CA TYR A 252 17.87 4.09 -7.40
C TYR A 252 19.15 3.33 -7.08
N LEU A 253 19.11 2.57 -6.00
CA LEU A 253 20.16 1.64 -5.62
C LEU A 253 19.68 0.21 -5.90
N PRO A 254 20.23 -0.49 -6.92
CA PRO A 254 19.82 -1.84 -7.26
C PRO A 254 20.29 -2.86 -6.22
N VAL A 255 19.58 -3.98 -6.11
CA VAL A 255 20.01 -5.14 -5.34
C VAL A 255 21.35 -5.65 -5.88
N GLY A 256 22.34 -5.87 -4.99
CA GLY A 256 23.69 -6.29 -5.39
C GLY A 256 24.66 -5.16 -5.73
N GLY A 257 24.21 -3.90 -5.70
CA GLY A 257 25.12 -2.74 -5.69
C GLY A 257 26.07 -2.78 -4.49
N ALA A 258 27.13 -1.98 -4.50
CA ALA A 258 28.22 -1.99 -3.50
C ALA A 258 27.77 -1.84 -2.02
N ALA A 259 26.50 -1.59 -1.78
CA ALA A 259 25.85 -1.49 -0.46
C ALA A 259 25.37 -2.83 0.13
N SER A 260 25.72 -3.96 -0.45
CA SER A 260 25.34 -5.30 0.08
C SER A 260 25.94 -5.61 1.47
N ARG A 261 26.63 -4.64 2.08
CA ARG A 261 26.98 -4.63 3.51
C ARG A 261 25.95 -3.75 4.25
N MET A 262 24.74 -4.24 4.39
CA MET A 262 23.82 -3.68 5.37
C MET A 262 24.48 -3.79 6.75
N PRO A 263 24.61 -2.70 7.51
CA PRO A 263 25.04 -2.79 8.90
C PRO A 263 23.96 -3.61 9.64
N THR A 264 24.37 -4.69 10.27
CA THR A 264 23.54 -5.60 11.07
C THR A 264 23.07 -5.01 12.41
N SER A 265 23.28 -3.71 12.62
CA SER A 265 22.80 -3.01 13.81
C SER A 265 21.92 -1.82 13.40
N PRO A 266 20.67 -1.76 13.88
CA PRO A 266 19.86 -0.58 13.68
C PRO A 266 20.51 0.57 14.47
N ALA A 267 20.97 1.59 13.77
CA ALA A 267 21.27 2.86 14.43
C ALA A 267 19.90 3.45 14.85
N LEU A 268 19.69 3.54 16.16
CA LEU A 268 18.48 4.10 16.76
C LEU A 268 18.33 5.57 16.36
N GLY A 269 17.44 5.83 15.40
CA GLY A 269 16.95 7.17 15.07
C GLY A 269 15.62 7.42 15.77
N GLN A 270 15.37 8.63 16.24
CA GLN A 270 14.05 9.00 16.74
C GLN A 270 13.01 8.82 15.63
N GLY A 271 12.02 7.92 15.84
CA GLY A 271 10.87 7.76 14.95
C GLY A 271 11.01 6.71 13.85
N GLY A 272 11.73 5.61 14.07
CA GLY A 272 11.78 4.46 13.14
C GLY A 272 13.18 3.89 12.91
N PRO A 273 13.31 2.85 12.06
CA PRO A 273 14.59 2.26 11.73
C PRO A 273 15.48 3.25 10.96
N ALA A 274 16.79 3.20 11.20
CA ALA A 274 17.72 4.14 10.60
C ALA A 274 17.81 4.01 9.08
N ASN A 275 17.79 5.14 8.37
CA ASN A 275 17.96 5.20 6.93
C ASN A 275 19.46 5.29 6.59
N THR A 276 20.09 4.13 6.44
CA THR A 276 21.54 4.02 6.22
C THR A 276 21.97 4.19 4.76
N LEU A 277 21.01 4.11 3.81
CA LEU A 277 21.26 4.21 2.37
C LEU A 277 20.91 5.58 1.79
N LEU A 278 20.16 6.39 2.55
CA LEU A 278 19.69 7.69 2.09
C LEU A 278 20.66 8.80 2.49
N VAL A 279 20.80 9.78 1.62
CA VAL A 279 21.46 11.06 1.93
C VAL A 279 20.41 12.17 1.93
N PRO A 280 20.63 13.31 2.60
CA PRO A 280 19.71 14.43 2.56
C PRO A 280 19.27 14.80 1.13
N LEU A 281 18.01 15.20 0.96
CA LEU A 281 17.44 15.50 -0.37
C LEU A 281 18.10 16.69 -1.08
N ASP A 282 18.73 17.59 -0.33
CA ASP A 282 19.51 18.74 -0.82
C ASP A 282 20.92 18.35 -1.29
N GLN A 283 21.35 17.12 -1.04
CA GLN A 283 22.64 16.59 -1.50
C GLN A 283 22.46 15.72 -2.75
N PRO A 284 23.47 15.67 -3.64
CA PRO A 284 23.43 14.77 -4.78
C PRO A 284 23.34 13.31 -4.33
N VAL A 285 22.72 12.48 -5.16
CA VAL A 285 22.72 11.03 -4.92
C VAL A 285 24.16 10.49 -4.99
N PRO A 286 24.51 9.48 -4.18
CA PRO A 286 25.84 8.88 -4.20
C PRO A 286 26.21 8.30 -5.58
N ASP A 287 27.49 8.34 -5.95
CA ASP A 287 27.96 7.87 -7.27
C ASP A 287 27.66 6.40 -7.59
N HIS A 288 27.47 5.57 -6.56
CA HIS A 288 27.12 4.17 -6.73
C HIS A 288 25.62 3.92 -6.99
N TRP A 289 24.78 4.96 -6.97
CA TRP A 289 23.39 4.87 -7.38
C TRP A 289 23.28 4.98 -8.90
N THR A 290 22.32 4.27 -9.47
CA THR A 290 21.96 4.42 -10.88
C THR A 290 21.04 5.61 -11.04
N VAL A 291 21.44 6.58 -11.87
CA VAL A 291 20.57 7.70 -12.28
C VAL A 291 20.00 7.37 -13.65
N VAL A 292 18.66 7.39 -13.75
CA VAL A 292 17.97 7.17 -15.02
C VAL A 292 18.20 8.38 -15.93
N PRO A 293 18.71 8.17 -17.15
CA PRO A 293 19.02 9.28 -18.05
C PRO A 293 17.77 9.98 -18.62
N GLU A 294 16.66 9.26 -18.72
CA GLU A 294 15.37 9.81 -19.15
C GLU A 294 14.73 10.61 -18.02
N GLU A 295 14.06 11.68 -18.39
CA GLU A 295 13.38 12.58 -17.44
C GLU A 295 11.86 12.67 -17.68
N ASP A 296 11.37 12.06 -18.76
CA ASP A 296 9.95 12.02 -19.13
C ASP A 296 9.39 10.64 -18.90
N PHE A 297 8.44 10.52 -17.96
CA PHE A 297 7.81 9.28 -17.56
C PHE A 297 6.31 9.31 -17.80
N VAL A 298 5.72 8.15 -18.03
CA VAL A 298 4.27 7.93 -17.95
C VAL A 298 3.89 7.55 -16.52
N LEU A 299 4.67 6.69 -15.89
CA LEU A 299 4.51 6.30 -14.50
C LEU A 299 5.86 5.88 -13.88
N VAL A 300 5.94 6.00 -12.56
CA VAL A 300 6.94 5.35 -11.71
C VAL A 300 6.19 4.66 -10.59
N LEU A 301 6.51 3.41 -10.32
CA LEU A 301 5.90 2.58 -9.29
C LEU A 301 6.98 1.84 -8.51
N ALA A 302 7.08 2.11 -7.24
CA ALA A 302 7.89 1.39 -6.27
C ALA A 302 6.96 0.49 -5.45
N LEU A 303 7.06 -0.83 -5.60
CA LEU A 303 6.14 -1.81 -5.04
C LEU A 303 6.89 -2.78 -4.12
N LEU A 304 6.43 -2.97 -2.88
CA LEU A 304 7.03 -3.92 -1.92
C LEU A 304 6.57 -5.36 -2.15
N HIS A 305 5.36 -5.54 -2.69
CA HIS A 305 4.70 -6.83 -2.79
C HIS A 305 4.34 -7.21 -4.23
N SER A 306 3.66 -8.33 -4.40
CA SER A 306 3.34 -8.86 -5.73
C SER A 306 2.16 -8.17 -6.42
N HIS A 307 1.21 -7.64 -5.66
CA HIS A 307 -0.02 -7.06 -6.20
C HIS A 307 -0.13 -5.56 -5.92
N LEU A 308 -0.75 -4.83 -6.82
CA LEU A 308 -1.18 -3.45 -6.66
C LEU A 308 -2.71 -3.32 -6.47
N GLY A 309 -3.41 -4.41 -6.66
CA GLY A 309 -4.84 -4.62 -6.45
C GLY A 309 -5.14 -6.11 -6.55
N SER A 310 -6.28 -6.57 -6.07
CA SER A 310 -6.65 -8.00 -6.06
C SER A 310 -6.61 -8.63 -7.46
N ASN A 311 -6.85 -7.82 -8.49
CA ASN A 311 -6.79 -8.19 -9.90
C ASN A 311 -5.58 -7.62 -10.66
N MET A 312 -4.59 -7.04 -9.96
CA MET A 312 -3.39 -6.45 -10.56
C MET A 312 -2.11 -7.10 -10.02
N PHE A 313 -1.68 -8.15 -10.70
CA PHE A 313 -0.49 -8.94 -10.36
C PHE A 313 0.76 -8.38 -11.05
N ILE A 314 1.41 -7.41 -10.42
CA ILE A 314 2.49 -6.60 -11.02
C ILE A 314 3.87 -7.26 -10.88
N ALA A 315 4.17 -7.84 -9.72
CA ALA A 315 5.47 -8.43 -9.41
C ALA A 315 5.35 -9.91 -9.04
N PRO A 316 5.18 -10.83 -10.03
CA PRO A 316 5.06 -12.26 -9.76
C PRO A 316 6.27 -12.86 -9.02
N MET A 317 7.42 -12.20 -9.12
CA MET A 317 8.66 -12.56 -8.42
C MET A 317 8.69 -12.05 -6.97
N GLY A 318 7.76 -11.19 -6.55
CA GLY A 318 7.70 -10.61 -5.20
C GLY A 318 7.63 -11.67 -4.11
N ARG A 319 8.26 -11.37 -2.96
CA ARG A 319 8.28 -12.20 -1.75
C ARG A 319 7.99 -11.34 -0.53
N CYS A 320 7.49 -11.94 0.53
CA CYS A 320 7.07 -11.21 1.73
C CYS A 320 8.23 -10.48 2.42
N ALA A 321 9.38 -11.15 2.53
CA ALA A 321 10.54 -10.71 3.32
C ALA A 321 11.84 -10.69 2.50
N ALA A 322 11.77 -10.34 1.21
CA ALA A 322 12.96 -10.37 0.35
C ALA A 322 13.95 -9.21 0.61
N GLY A 323 13.60 -8.22 1.43
CA GLY A 323 14.41 -7.02 1.62
C GLY A 323 14.55 -6.18 0.34
N VAL A 324 13.62 -6.34 -0.61
CA VAL A 324 13.67 -5.80 -1.96
C VAL A 324 12.37 -5.10 -2.27
N MET A 325 12.48 -4.02 -3.02
CA MET A 325 11.36 -3.30 -3.63
C MET A 325 11.44 -3.47 -5.15
N HIS A 326 10.29 -3.66 -5.78
CA HIS A 326 10.15 -3.80 -7.23
C HIS A 326 9.88 -2.43 -7.84
N LEU A 327 10.91 -1.84 -8.47
CA LEU A 327 10.79 -0.56 -9.15
C LEU A 327 10.42 -0.80 -10.61
N PHE A 328 9.24 -0.29 -11.00
CA PHE A 328 8.78 -0.24 -12.38
C PHE A 328 8.70 1.22 -12.82
N TYR A 329 9.13 1.50 -14.04
CA TYR A 329 8.85 2.77 -14.66
C TYR A 329 8.57 2.62 -16.14
N VAL A 330 7.68 3.45 -16.66
CA VAL A 330 7.36 3.52 -18.09
C VAL A 330 7.81 4.89 -18.61
N ARG A 331 8.72 4.85 -19.59
CA ARG A 331 9.24 6.05 -20.25
C ARG A 331 8.19 6.63 -21.18
N ALA A 332 8.29 7.93 -21.44
CA ALA A 332 7.50 8.60 -22.47
C ALA A 332 7.69 7.95 -23.85
N GLY A 333 6.72 8.14 -24.73
CA GLY A 333 6.75 7.58 -26.10
C GLY A 333 6.07 6.21 -26.22
N VAL A 334 5.65 5.57 -25.13
CA VAL A 334 4.84 4.36 -25.18
C VAL A 334 3.50 4.63 -25.87
N SER A 335 3.08 3.76 -26.81
CA SER A 335 1.79 3.90 -27.46
C SER A 335 0.63 3.54 -26.50
N ARG A 336 -0.52 4.22 -26.65
CA ARG A 336 -1.72 3.91 -25.86
C ARG A 336 -2.14 2.45 -25.95
N THR A 337 -2.01 1.86 -27.14
CA THR A 337 -2.33 0.44 -27.37
C THR A 337 -1.37 -0.50 -26.66
N MET A 338 -0.08 -0.19 -26.64
CA MET A 338 0.90 -0.96 -25.88
C MET A 338 0.63 -0.84 -24.38
N LEU A 339 0.41 0.37 -23.88
CA LEU A 339 0.11 0.60 -22.46
C LEU A 339 -1.16 -0.16 -22.03
N LEU A 340 -2.23 -0.14 -22.86
CA LEU A 340 -3.43 -0.93 -22.58
C LEU A 340 -3.13 -2.45 -22.53
N ARG A 341 -2.33 -2.96 -23.49
CA ARG A 341 -1.92 -4.38 -23.49
C ARG A 341 -1.15 -4.74 -22.21
N LEU A 342 -0.25 -3.88 -21.76
CA LEU A 342 0.49 -4.08 -20.52
C LEU A 342 -0.47 -4.15 -19.32
N PHE A 343 -1.43 -3.21 -19.19
CA PHE A 343 -2.39 -3.24 -18.09
C PHE A 343 -3.29 -4.50 -18.11
N LEU A 344 -3.78 -4.91 -19.27
CA LEU A 344 -4.56 -6.15 -19.38
C LEU A 344 -3.72 -7.40 -19.06
N ALA A 345 -2.44 -7.39 -19.38
CA ALA A 345 -1.55 -8.49 -19.06
C ALA A 345 -1.13 -8.52 -17.57
N MET A 346 -1.17 -7.38 -16.87
CA MET A 346 -0.90 -7.28 -15.43
C MET A 346 -1.90 -8.07 -14.59
N GLU A 347 -3.12 -8.26 -15.06
CA GLU A 347 -4.10 -9.12 -14.38
C GLU A 347 -3.57 -10.54 -14.14
N LYS A 348 -2.80 -11.07 -15.08
CA LYS A 348 -2.21 -12.42 -15.02
C LYS A 348 -0.70 -12.43 -14.75
N GLY A 349 -0.10 -11.29 -14.41
CA GLY A 349 1.34 -11.16 -14.20
C GLY A 349 2.19 -11.36 -15.46
N ARG A 350 1.59 -11.26 -16.66
CA ARG A 350 2.25 -11.57 -17.95
C ARG A 350 2.76 -10.35 -18.70
N HIS A 351 2.66 -9.15 -18.12
CA HIS A 351 3.09 -7.89 -18.77
C HIS A 351 4.59 -7.84 -19.08
N MET A 352 5.43 -8.59 -18.32
CA MET A 352 6.86 -8.70 -18.58
C MET A 352 7.21 -9.60 -19.77
N GLU A 353 6.23 -10.37 -20.30
CA GLU A 353 6.43 -11.19 -21.52
C GLU A 353 6.34 -10.34 -22.79
N TYR A 354 5.85 -9.11 -22.70
CA TYR A 354 5.76 -8.20 -23.84
C TYR A 354 7.09 -7.50 -24.06
N ASP A 355 7.54 -7.49 -25.32
CA ASP A 355 8.69 -6.67 -25.74
C ASP A 355 8.25 -5.19 -25.79
N CYS A 356 8.46 -4.48 -24.70
CA CYS A 356 8.17 -3.05 -24.59
C CYS A 356 9.42 -2.31 -24.12
N PRO A 357 10.15 -1.62 -25.02
CA PRO A 357 11.38 -0.91 -24.66
C PRO A 357 11.15 0.27 -23.68
N HIS A 358 9.89 0.69 -23.50
CA HIS A 358 9.53 1.77 -22.57
C HIS A 358 9.28 1.28 -21.16
N LEU A 359 8.93 -0.01 -20.94
CA LEU A 359 8.74 -0.59 -19.62
C LEU A 359 10.08 -1.09 -19.08
N VAL A 360 10.45 -0.58 -17.91
CA VAL A 360 11.67 -1.03 -17.21
C VAL A 360 11.28 -1.53 -15.84
N TYR A 361 11.87 -2.66 -15.46
CA TYR A 361 11.78 -3.27 -14.14
C TYR A 361 13.17 -3.44 -13.54
N VAL A 362 13.35 -3.03 -12.28
CA VAL A 362 14.59 -3.21 -11.52
C VAL A 362 14.27 -3.54 -10.08
N PRO A 363 14.84 -4.61 -9.49
CA PRO A 363 14.79 -4.84 -8.06
C PRO A 363 15.77 -3.90 -7.35
N VAL A 364 15.27 -3.12 -6.37
CA VAL A 364 16.03 -2.06 -5.71
C VAL A 364 15.87 -2.13 -4.18
N VAL A 365 16.79 -1.51 -3.45
CA VAL A 365 16.73 -1.37 -1.99
C VAL A 365 16.43 0.07 -1.55
N ALA A 366 16.69 1.05 -2.42
CA ALA A 366 16.37 2.44 -2.19
C ALA A 366 16.12 3.17 -3.52
N PHE A 367 15.38 4.26 -3.48
CA PHE A 367 15.14 5.14 -4.64
C PHE A 367 15.05 6.61 -4.21
N ARG A 368 15.22 7.49 -5.19
CA ARG A 368 14.93 8.93 -5.09
C ARG A 368 14.20 9.35 -6.36
N LEU A 369 13.07 10.02 -6.21
CA LEU A 369 12.25 10.58 -7.28
C LEU A 369 12.07 12.07 -7.04
N GLU A 370 12.50 12.88 -7.99
CA GLU A 370 12.48 14.34 -7.95
C GLU A 370 11.61 14.88 -9.08
N PRO A 371 10.29 15.06 -8.88
CA PRO A 371 9.43 15.71 -9.87
C PRO A 371 9.94 17.12 -10.19
N LYS A 372 10.03 17.49 -11.47
CA LYS A 372 10.45 18.81 -11.92
C LYS A 372 9.33 19.85 -11.84
N ASP A 373 8.09 19.39 -11.91
CA ASP A 373 6.91 20.24 -11.79
C ASP A 373 5.93 19.64 -10.78
N ARG A 374 4.91 20.42 -10.41
CA ARG A 374 3.86 19.95 -9.47
C ARG A 374 2.74 19.19 -10.18
N ARG A 375 2.96 18.76 -11.42
CA ARG A 375 1.98 17.94 -12.13
C ARG A 375 2.05 16.51 -11.65
N GLY A 376 0.88 15.88 -11.57
CA GLY A 376 0.75 14.56 -10.99
C GLY A 376 0.66 14.61 -9.47
N MET A 377 0.32 13.49 -8.91
CA MET A 377 0.25 13.23 -7.48
C MET A 377 1.09 12.00 -7.19
N PHE A 378 1.45 11.81 -5.93
CA PHE A 378 1.83 10.51 -5.42
C PHE A 378 0.62 9.79 -4.84
N ALA A 379 0.60 8.47 -4.98
CA ALA A 379 -0.27 7.60 -4.20
C ALA A 379 0.64 6.67 -3.38
N VAL A 380 0.54 6.73 -2.05
CA VAL A 380 1.26 5.86 -1.12
C VAL A 380 0.24 4.98 -0.43
N ASP A 381 0.29 3.67 -0.69
CA ASP A 381 -0.68 2.68 -0.18
C ASP A 381 -2.15 3.06 -0.47
N GLY A 382 -2.41 3.78 -1.59
CA GLY A 382 -3.72 4.33 -1.95
C GLY A 382 -4.03 5.71 -1.37
N GLU A 383 -3.16 6.28 -0.52
CA GLU A 383 -3.32 7.63 0.02
C GLU A 383 -2.61 8.66 -0.86
N LEU A 384 -3.37 9.68 -1.29
CA LEU A 384 -2.86 10.71 -2.20
C LEU A 384 -2.01 11.76 -1.47
N MET A 385 -0.86 12.06 -2.05
CA MET A 385 0.09 13.06 -1.56
C MET A 385 0.49 14.04 -2.67
N VAL A 386 0.90 15.23 -2.25
CA VAL A 386 1.42 16.26 -3.18
C VAL A 386 2.73 15.76 -3.81
N SER A 387 2.90 16.04 -5.10
CA SER A 387 4.13 15.75 -5.82
C SER A 387 5.25 16.70 -5.39
N GLU A 388 6.25 16.15 -4.74
CA GLU A 388 7.47 16.83 -4.30
C GLU A 388 8.64 15.83 -4.30
N PRO A 389 9.92 16.26 -4.22
CA PRO A 389 11.03 15.33 -4.09
C PRO A 389 10.83 14.35 -2.93
N VAL A 390 10.95 13.07 -3.23
CA VAL A 390 10.78 11.97 -2.28
C VAL A 390 11.89 10.94 -2.45
N GLN A 391 12.30 10.34 -1.35
CA GLN A 391 13.21 9.19 -1.36
C GLN A 391 12.72 8.14 -0.38
N GLY A 392 13.07 6.90 -0.65
CA GLY A 392 12.67 5.78 0.19
C GLY A 392 13.69 4.67 0.24
N GLN A 393 13.69 3.95 1.36
CA GLN A 393 14.55 2.80 1.63
C GLN A 393 13.73 1.66 2.20
N VAL A 394 14.00 0.43 1.75
CA VAL A 394 13.39 -0.78 2.28
C VAL A 394 14.05 -1.17 3.60
N HIS A 395 13.22 -1.50 4.58
CA HIS A 395 13.63 -2.11 5.85
C HIS A 395 13.11 -3.55 5.87
N PRO A 396 14.00 -4.54 5.72
CA PRO A 396 13.60 -5.94 5.74
C PRO A 396 13.15 -6.37 7.13
N ASP A 397 12.26 -7.36 7.19
CA ASP A 397 11.82 -8.03 8.41
C ASP A 397 11.36 -7.08 9.53
N CYS A 398 10.81 -5.92 9.15
CA CYS A 398 10.48 -4.86 10.11
C CYS A 398 9.21 -5.15 10.90
N CYS A 399 8.22 -5.79 10.29
CA CYS A 399 6.95 -6.14 10.92
C CYS A 399 6.55 -7.60 10.67
N TRP A 400 5.50 -8.07 11.36
CA TRP A 400 4.97 -9.42 11.22
C TRP A 400 3.58 -9.40 10.59
N MET A 401 3.38 -10.26 9.58
CA MET A 401 2.10 -10.43 8.91
C MET A 401 1.57 -11.84 9.12
N VAL A 402 0.28 -11.97 9.42
CA VAL A 402 -0.42 -13.25 9.36
C VAL A 402 -0.44 -13.73 7.91
N SER A 403 0.32 -14.78 7.63
CA SER A 403 0.57 -15.25 6.27
C SER A 403 1.04 -16.69 6.30
N GLY A 404 0.63 -17.47 5.30
CA GLY A 404 1.13 -18.84 5.08
C GLY A 404 2.34 -18.87 4.16
N CYS A 405 3.19 -17.83 4.13
CA CYS A 405 4.36 -17.80 3.27
C CYS A 405 5.23 -19.04 3.46
N VAL A 406 5.37 -19.80 2.38
CA VAL A 406 6.31 -20.91 2.30
C VAL A 406 7.62 -20.32 1.77
N GLU A 407 8.58 -20.08 2.65
CA GLU A 407 9.95 -19.80 2.23
C GLU A 407 10.47 -21.02 1.45
N PRO A 408 10.99 -20.87 0.23
CA PRO A 408 11.68 -21.97 -0.43
C PRO A 408 12.88 -22.32 0.44
N SER A 409 12.90 -23.55 0.95
CA SER A 409 14.04 -24.08 1.70
C SER A 409 15.33 -23.77 0.93
N SER A 410 16.31 -23.17 1.59
CA SER A 410 17.61 -22.72 1.06
C SER A 410 18.51 -23.84 0.49
N SER A 411 17.96 -25.02 0.21
CA SER A 411 18.68 -26.20 -0.29
C SER A 411 18.40 -26.57 -1.75
N GLN A 412 17.60 -25.81 -2.49
CA GLN A 412 17.51 -25.98 -3.94
C GLN A 412 18.01 -24.71 -4.63
N GLY A 413 19.23 -24.81 -5.18
CA GLY A 413 19.81 -23.82 -6.06
C GLY A 413 18.84 -23.47 -7.21
N PRO A 414 19.03 -22.33 -7.90
CA PRO A 414 18.13 -21.84 -8.93
C PRO A 414 17.93 -22.94 -9.98
N ARG A 415 16.68 -23.38 -10.17
CA ARG A 415 16.34 -24.24 -11.30
C ARG A 415 16.64 -23.45 -12.57
N GLN A 416 17.70 -23.83 -13.24
CA GLN A 416 18.00 -23.39 -14.60
C GLN A 416 16.79 -23.75 -15.47
N MET A 417 16.23 -22.76 -16.14
CA MET A 417 15.28 -23.03 -17.22
C MET A 417 15.98 -23.88 -18.28
N PRO A 418 15.30 -24.92 -18.83
CA PRO A 418 15.86 -25.67 -19.94
C PRO A 418 16.10 -24.74 -21.13
N PRO A 419 17.20 -24.93 -21.90
CA PRO A 419 17.46 -24.16 -23.11
C PRO A 419 16.32 -24.39 -24.10
N GLN A 420 15.81 -23.31 -24.66
CA GLN A 420 14.86 -23.39 -25.76
C GLN A 420 15.55 -23.99 -26.98
N PRO A 421 14.93 -24.92 -27.72
CA PRO A 421 15.50 -25.40 -28.98
C PRO A 421 15.49 -24.27 -30.01
N LEU A 422 16.60 -24.18 -30.76
CA LEU A 422 16.84 -23.28 -31.89
C LEU A 422 15.82 -23.47 -33.01
#